data_03e7a78eb65032592204c80176e24a63
#
_entry.id   03e7a78eb65032592204c80176e24a63
#
_cell.length_a   1.000
_cell.length_b   1.000
_cell.length_c   1.000
_cell.angle_alpha   90.00
_cell.angle_beta   90.00
_cell.angle_gamma   90.00
#
_symmetry.space_group_name_H-M   'P 1'
#
loop_
_entity.id
_entity.type
_entity.pdbx_description
1 polymer ?
#
loop_
_entity_poly.entity_id
_entity_poly.type
_entity_poly.pdbx_seq_one_letter_code
_entity_poly.pdbx_strand_id
1 'polypeptide(L)'
;MPQHSSPSYALLLLPLILIVGGQSCAKLAGTTFGDAPMPGLLFGVGTYLFFGIRGVVWAIIVKRFKLSVAYPVLSLSFPLVLLVSSLIFAERVSLYNILGAFTVVAGVLLISLGEIRLAKEEGRR
;
A
#
# COMPACT_ATOMS: atom_id res chain seq x y z
N MET A 1 3.04 24.03 -24.49
CA MET A 1 1.77 23.50 -24.00
C MET A 1 2.07 22.31 -23.10
N PRO A 2 1.97 22.40 -21.80
CA PRO A 2 2.10 21.20 -20.98
C PRO A 2 0.88 20.34 -21.26
N GLN A 3 1.11 19.14 -21.80
CA GLN A 3 0.10 18.12 -21.92
C GLN A 3 -0.40 17.78 -20.51
N HIS A 4 -1.58 18.22 -20.16
CA HIS A 4 -2.36 17.68 -19.06
C HIS A 4 -2.68 16.22 -19.42
N SER A 5 -1.71 15.34 -19.32
CA SER A 5 -2.01 13.93 -19.22
C SER A 5 -2.78 13.78 -17.91
N SER A 6 -4.08 13.52 -18.04
CA SER A 6 -4.93 13.13 -16.93
C SER A 6 -4.15 12.10 -16.08
N PRO A 7 -3.97 12.33 -14.77
CA PRO A 7 -3.21 11.42 -13.94
C PRO A 7 -3.89 10.05 -14.03
N SER A 8 -3.17 9.08 -14.60
CA SER A 8 -3.69 7.72 -14.69
C SER A 8 -3.88 7.18 -13.27
N TYR A 9 -5.12 7.09 -12.81
CA TYR A 9 -5.45 6.50 -11.51
C TYR A 9 -4.90 5.08 -11.36
N ALA A 10 -4.62 4.41 -12.48
CA ALA A 10 -3.88 3.15 -12.51
C ALA A 10 -2.50 3.24 -11.84
N LEU A 11 -1.85 4.42 -11.84
CA LEU A 11 -0.58 4.63 -11.13
C LEU A 11 -0.73 4.46 -9.62
N LEU A 12 -1.92 4.73 -9.06
CA LEU A 12 -2.20 4.54 -7.63
C LEU A 12 -2.35 3.06 -7.24
N LEU A 13 -2.64 2.18 -8.20
CA LEU A 13 -2.71 0.74 -7.96
C LEU A 13 -1.33 0.08 -7.90
N LEU A 14 -0.32 0.69 -8.54
CA LEU A 14 1.03 0.14 -8.58
C LEU A 14 1.67 -0.04 -7.19
N PRO A 15 1.60 0.95 -6.26
CA PRO A 15 2.09 0.74 -4.90
C PRO A 15 1.37 -0.36 -4.14
N LEU A 16 0.07 -0.59 -4.40
CA LEU A 16 -0.69 -1.68 -3.79
C LEU A 16 -0.14 -3.04 -4.21
N ILE A 17 0.11 -3.23 -5.49
CA ILE A 17 0.71 -4.46 -6.02
C ILE A 17 2.12 -4.66 -5.44
N LEU A 18 2.92 -3.60 -5.41
CA LEU A 18 4.28 -3.65 -4.90
C LEU A 18 4.34 -3.96 -3.39
N ILE A 19 3.41 -3.43 -2.59
CA ILE A 19 3.37 -3.73 -1.16
C ILE A 19 2.96 -5.19 -0.92
N VAL A 20 1.96 -5.70 -1.61
CA VAL A 20 1.53 -7.08 -1.48
C VAL A 20 2.64 -8.04 -1.92
N GLY A 21 3.30 -7.78 -3.05
CA GLY A 21 4.43 -8.56 -3.54
C GLY A 21 5.61 -8.54 -2.56
N GLY A 22 5.99 -7.36 -2.07
CA GLY A 22 7.06 -7.19 -1.09
C GLY A 22 6.78 -7.90 0.23
N GLN A 23 5.56 -7.82 0.75
CA GLN A 23 5.15 -8.51 1.97
C GLN A 23 5.16 -10.04 1.78
N SER A 24 4.71 -10.53 0.63
CA SER A 24 4.76 -11.96 0.32
C SER A 24 6.19 -12.47 0.24
N CYS A 25 7.11 -11.74 -0.41
CA CYS A 25 8.53 -12.06 -0.44
C CYS A 25 9.16 -12.03 0.96
N ALA A 26 8.84 -11.01 1.77
CA ALA A 26 9.35 -10.91 3.13
C ALA A 26 8.94 -12.11 3.99
N LYS A 27 7.69 -12.55 3.84
CA LYS A 27 7.17 -13.71 4.54
C LYS A 27 7.85 -15.00 4.11
N LEU A 28 7.99 -15.22 2.79
CA LEU A 28 8.72 -16.36 2.25
C LEU A 28 10.18 -16.35 2.70
N ALA A 29 10.84 -15.19 2.74
CA ALA A 29 12.18 -15.07 3.28
C ALA A 29 12.24 -15.56 4.73
N GLY A 30 11.33 -15.08 5.58
CA GLY A 30 11.29 -15.46 7.01
C GLY A 30 11.01 -16.93 7.25
N THR A 31 10.13 -17.56 6.47
CA THR A 31 9.78 -18.97 6.62
C THR A 31 10.81 -19.92 6.03
N THR A 32 11.51 -19.50 4.97
CA THR A 32 12.44 -20.38 4.22
C THR A 32 13.88 -20.26 4.72
N PHE A 33 14.25 -19.14 5.36
CA PHE A 33 15.64 -18.88 5.73
C PHE A 33 16.23 -19.91 6.70
N GLY A 34 15.39 -20.48 7.59
CA GLY A 34 15.82 -21.50 8.55
C GLY A 34 16.13 -22.85 7.91
N ASP A 35 15.35 -23.25 6.90
CA ASP A 35 15.46 -24.56 6.25
C ASP A 35 16.39 -24.52 5.03
N ALA A 36 16.38 -23.41 4.29
CA ALA A 36 17.15 -23.23 3.06
C ALA A 36 17.64 -21.78 2.95
N PRO A 37 18.88 -21.49 3.39
CA PRO A 37 19.36 -20.09 3.48
C PRO A 37 19.48 -19.41 2.12
N MET A 38 19.81 -20.11 1.04
CA MET A 38 19.95 -19.52 -0.30
C MET A 38 18.61 -19.01 -0.87
N PRO A 39 17.53 -19.83 -0.94
CA PRO A 39 16.21 -19.32 -1.31
C PRO A 39 15.70 -18.23 -0.37
N GLY A 40 15.92 -18.35 0.94
CA GLY A 40 15.55 -17.32 1.92
C GLY A 40 16.21 -15.97 1.64
N LEU A 41 17.51 -15.98 1.31
CA LEU A 41 18.26 -14.78 0.91
C LEU A 41 17.71 -14.18 -0.38
N LEU A 42 17.38 -15.00 -1.38
CA LEU A 42 16.81 -14.56 -2.65
C LEU A 42 15.46 -13.84 -2.45
N PHE A 43 14.57 -14.39 -1.63
CA PHE A 43 13.31 -13.74 -1.25
C PHE A 43 13.55 -12.46 -0.45
N GLY A 44 14.57 -12.43 0.42
CA GLY A 44 14.98 -11.24 1.14
C GLY A 44 15.41 -10.10 0.20
N VAL A 45 16.26 -10.38 -0.78
CA VAL A 45 16.65 -9.42 -1.82
C VAL A 45 15.43 -8.95 -2.62
N GLY A 46 14.53 -9.87 -2.99
CA GLY A 46 13.27 -9.54 -3.64
C GLY A 46 12.43 -8.55 -2.83
N THR A 47 12.35 -8.71 -1.53
CA THR A 47 11.67 -7.79 -0.61
C THR A 47 12.22 -6.36 -0.73
N TYR A 48 13.55 -6.22 -0.66
CA TYR A 48 14.20 -4.90 -0.78
C TYR A 48 13.98 -4.27 -2.15
N LEU A 49 13.98 -5.06 -3.22
CA LEU A 49 13.69 -4.56 -4.57
C LEU A 49 12.25 -4.05 -4.67
N PHE A 50 11.26 -4.81 -4.19
CA PHE A 50 9.86 -4.38 -4.19
C PHE A 50 9.66 -3.09 -3.40
N PHE A 51 10.23 -2.99 -2.21
CA PHE A 51 10.09 -1.78 -1.39
C PHE A 51 10.89 -0.60 -1.93
N GLY A 52 12.05 -0.83 -2.53
CA GLY A 52 12.83 0.20 -3.20
C GLY A 52 12.08 0.81 -4.39
N ILE A 53 11.57 -0.04 -5.29
CA ILE A 53 10.75 0.39 -6.43
C ILE A 53 9.50 1.13 -5.94
N ARG A 54 8.83 0.61 -4.90
CA ARG A 54 7.67 1.26 -4.29
C ARG A 54 8.01 2.66 -3.77
N GLY A 55 9.18 2.86 -3.16
CA GLY A 55 9.64 4.16 -2.68
C GLY A 55 9.78 5.18 -3.82
N VAL A 56 10.35 4.77 -4.95
CA VAL A 56 10.45 5.62 -6.15
C VAL A 56 9.08 5.95 -6.72
N VAL A 57 8.21 4.95 -6.86
CA VAL A 57 6.84 5.13 -7.34
C VAL A 57 6.07 6.08 -6.42
N TRP A 58 6.23 5.94 -5.10
CA TRP A 58 5.63 6.83 -4.12
C TRP A 58 6.09 8.29 -4.29
N ALA A 59 7.38 8.52 -4.48
CA ALA A 59 7.91 9.86 -4.75
C ALA A 59 7.30 10.51 -6.00
N ILE A 60 6.99 9.71 -7.02
CA ILE A 60 6.30 10.18 -8.23
C ILE A 60 4.83 10.51 -7.94
N ILE A 61 4.14 9.67 -7.17
CA ILE A 61 2.73 9.84 -6.82
C ILE A 61 2.53 11.12 -6.02
N VAL A 62 3.34 11.36 -5.00
CA VAL A 62 3.25 12.55 -4.15
C VAL A 62 3.43 13.85 -4.95
N LYS A 63 4.20 13.81 -6.05
CA LYS A 63 4.36 14.96 -6.94
C LYS A 63 3.19 15.18 -7.89
N ARG A 64 2.39 14.15 -8.18
CA ARG A 64 1.33 14.20 -9.21
C ARG A 64 -0.09 14.22 -8.64
N PHE A 65 -0.29 13.67 -7.47
CA PHE A 65 -1.61 13.51 -6.85
C PHE A 65 -1.70 14.27 -5.53
N LYS A 66 -2.89 14.74 -5.22
CA LYS A 66 -3.17 15.26 -3.88
C LYS A 66 -3.11 14.10 -2.89
N LEU A 67 -2.46 14.31 -1.75
CA LEU A 67 -2.31 13.30 -0.71
C LEU A 67 -3.65 12.79 -0.19
N SER A 68 -4.67 13.67 -0.16
CA SER A 68 -6.05 13.31 0.22
C SER A 68 -6.68 12.20 -0.63
N VAL A 69 -6.18 11.99 -1.86
CA VAL A 69 -6.62 10.89 -2.74
C VAL A 69 -5.69 9.69 -2.63
N ALA A 70 -4.39 9.95 -2.52
CA ALA A 70 -3.39 8.89 -2.48
C ALA A 70 -3.47 8.04 -1.21
N TYR A 71 -3.68 8.65 -0.03
CA TYR A 71 -3.74 7.92 1.25
C TYR A 71 -4.93 6.95 1.36
N PRO A 72 -6.18 7.31 0.99
CA PRO A 72 -7.28 6.35 0.99
C PRO A 72 -7.01 5.14 0.11
N VAL A 73 -6.45 5.34 -1.07
CA VAL A 73 -6.11 4.22 -1.96
C VAL A 73 -5.05 3.33 -1.33
N LEU A 74 -4.01 3.90 -0.73
CA LEU A 74 -2.97 3.12 -0.07
C LEU A 74 -3.45 2.41 1.19
N SER A 75 -4.42 2.96 1.91
CA SER A 75 -4.98 2.30 3.10
C SER A 75 -5.67 0.98 2.75
N LEU A 76 -6.12 0.78 1.51
CA LEU A 76 -6.63 -0.49 1.01
C LEU A 76 -5.56 -1.60 1.02
N SER A 77 -4.27 -1.26 1.10
CA SER A 77 -3.22 -2.26 1.24
C SER A 77 -3.35 -3.09 2.51
N PHE A 78 -3.88 -2.54 3.61
CA PHE A 78 -4.04 -3.27 4.87
C PHE A 78 -5.01 -4.46 4.74
N PRO A 79 -6.27 -4.28 4.29
CA PRO A 79 -7.15 -5.42 4.09
C PRO A 79 -6.66 -6.34 2.97
N LEU A 80 -6.00 -5.81 1.91
CA LEU A 80 -5.44 -6.64 0.85
C LEU A 80 -4.34 -7.58 1.35
N VAL A 81 -3.41 -7.08 2.18
CA VAL A 81 -2.34 -7.90 2.76
C VAL A 81 -2.93 -8.98 3.67
N LEU A 82 -3.95 -8.67 4.47
CA LEU A 82 -4.64 -9.66 5.30
C LEU A 82 -5.32 -10.75 4.45
N LEU A 83 -5.97 -10.33 3.35
CA LEU A 83 -6.62 -11.26 2.42
C LEU A 83 -5.58 -12.20 1.79
N VAL A 84 -4.49 -11.66 1.27
CA VAL A 84 -3.40 -12.44 0.65
C VAL A 84 -2.76 -13.37 1.67
N SER A 85 -2.53 -12.90 2.90
CA SER A 85 -1.98 -13.71 3.99
C SER A 85 -2.87 -14.91 4.30
N SER A 86 -4.20 -14.69 4.37
CA SER A 86 -5.16 -15.76 4.61
C SER A 86 -5.26 -16.76 3.45
N LEU A 87 -5.32 -16.26 2.21
CA LEU A 87 -5.55 -17.11 1.03
C LEU A 87 -4.31 -17.88 0.58
N ILE A 88 -3.14 -17.23 0.58
CA ILE A 88 -1.90 -17.82 0.05
C ILE A 88 -1.16 -18.59 1.12
N PHE A 89 -1.09 -18.06 2.33
CA PHE A 89 -0.32 -18.65 3.43
C PHE A 89 -1.19 -19.43 4.42
N ALA A 90 -2.51 -19.52 4.16
CA ALA A 90 -3.48 -20.22 5.03
C ALA A 90 -3.39 -19.78 6.51
N GLU A 91 -3.02 -18.51 6.75
CA GLU A 91 -2.93 -17.96 8.10
C GLU A 91 -4.31 -17.67 8.68
N ARG A 92 -4.43 -17.94 9.96
CA ARG A 92 -5.63 -17.56 10.71
C ARG A 92 -5.61 -16.06 10.96
N VAL A 93 -6.42 -15.32 10.22
CA VAL A 93 -6.62 -13.89 10.46
C VAL A 93 -7.46 -13.73 11.72
N SER A 94 -6.87 -13.11 12.74
CA SER A 94 -7.59 -12.81 13.98
C SER A 94 -8.64 -11.72 13.75
N LEU A 95 -9.74 -11.77 14.50
CA LEU A 95 -10.75 -10.71 14.50
C LEU A 95 -10.13 -9.34 14.83
N TYR A 96 -9.12 -9.30 15.69
CA TYR A 96 -8.40 -8.07 16.02
C TYR A 96 -7.66 -7.47 14.81
N ASN A 97 -7.11 -8.31 13.94
CA ASN A 97 -6.44 -7.84 12.70
C ASN A 97 -7.45 -7.21 11.74
N ILE A 98 -8.65 -7.82 11.63
CA ILE A 98 -9.73 -7.30 10.79
C ILE A 98 -10.22 -5.96 11.34
N LEU A 99 -10.50 -5.88 12.64
CA LEU A 99 -10.94 -4.64 13.30
C LEU A 99 -9.88 -3.54 13.16
N GLY A 100 -8.60 -3.88 13.35
CA GLY A 100 -7.49 -2.94 13.16
C GLY A 100 -7.42 -2.40 11.73
N ALA A 101 -7.53 -3.27 10.71
CA ALA A 101 -7.54 -2.85 9.31
C ALA A 101 -8.72 -1.92 8.99
N PHE A 102 -9.93 -2.25 9.48
CA PHE A 102 -11.09 -1.38 9.33
C PHE A 102 -10.91 -0.03 10.02
N THR A 103 -10.34 0.00 11.21
CA THR A 103 -10.08 1.23 11.96
C THR A 103 -9.12 2.14 11.21
N VAL A 104 -8.05 1.58 10.63
CA VAL A 104 -7.08 2.34 9.83
C VAL A 104 -7.73 2.92 8.59
N VAL A 105 -8.49 2.11 7.84
CA VAL A 105 -9.19 2.58 6.63
C VAL A 105 -10.20 3.67 6.98
N ALA A 106 -11.00 3.49 8.02
CA ALA A 106 -11.97 4.49 8.48
C ALA A 106 -11.27 5.80 8.89
N GLY A 107 -10.18 5.73 9.66
CA GLY A 107 -9.40 6.90 10.07
C GLY A 107 -8.85 7.69 8.89
N VAL A 108 -8.26 7.00 7.90
CA VAL A 108 -7.73 7.66 6.70
C VAL A 108 -8.84 8.29 5.86
N LEU A 109 -10.00 7.63 5.74
CA LEU A 109 -11.16 8.20 5.03
C LEU A 109 -11.67 9.46 5.72
N LEU A 110 -11.76 9.46 7.05
CA LEU A 110 -12.20 10.64 7.81
C LEU A 110 -11.26 11.83 7.61
N ILE A 111 -9.95 11.61 7.68
CA ILE A 111 -8.94 12.65 7.43
C ILE A 111 -9.08 13.20 6.00
N SER A 112 -9.19 12.34 5.01
CA SER A 112 -9.29 12.73 3.61
C SER A 112 -10.57 13.52 3.32
N LEU A 113 -11.68 13.13 3.92
CA LEU A 113 -12.95 13.88 3.83
C LEU A 113 -12.86 15.25 4.51
N GLY A 114 -12.17 15.34 5.63
CA GLY A 114 -11.88 16.58 6.33
C GLY A 114 -11.10 17.56 5.45
N GLU A 115 -10.00 17.11 4.85
CA GLU A 115 -9.18 17.93 3.95
C GLU A 115 -9.96 18.42 2.72
N ILE A 116 -10.80 17.55 2.13
CA ILE A 116 -11.63 17.93 0.97
C ILE A 116 -12.63 19.02 1.35
N ARG A 117 -13.22 18.95 2.55
CA ARG A 117 -14.16 19.98 3.04
C ARG A 117 -13.46 21.30 3.26
N LEU A 118 -12.30 21.30 3.93
CA LEU A 118 -11.52 22.52 4.17
C LEU A 118 -11.07 23.19 2.87
N ALA A 119 -10.57 22.43 1.91
CA ALA A 119 -10.18 22.95 0.60
C ALA A 119 -11.37 23.57 -0.17
N LYS A 120 -12.58 23.02 0.01
CA LYS A 120 -13.80 23.58 -0.60
C LYS A 120 -14.23 24.88 0.05
N GLU A 121 -14.02 25.04 1.35
CA GLU A 121 -14.33 26.28 2.08
C GLU A 121 -13.34 27.40 1.76
N GLU A 122 -12.04 27.09 1.62
CA GLU A 122 -11.02 28.06 1.20
C GLU A 122 -11.26 28.58 -0.22
N GLY A 123 -11.66 27.73 -1.16
CA GLY A 123 -11.99 28.14 -2.52
C GLY A 123 -13.29 28.97 -2.65
N ARG A 124 -14.02 29.12 -1.57
CA ARG A 124 -15.29 29.88 -1.51
C ARG A 124 -15.15 31.29 -0.90
N ARG A 125 -13.96 31.60 -0.35
CA ARG A 125 -13.59 32.93 0.18
C ARG A 125 -12.78 33.68 -0.84
#